data_eda556cf46a48d8f2990eb631a3f79c6
#
_entry.id   eda556cf46a48d8f2990eb631a3f79c6
#
_cell.length_a   1.000
_cell.length_b   1.000
_cell.length_c   1.000
_cell.angle_alpha   90.00
_cell.angle_beta   90.00
_cell.angle_gamma   90.00
#
_symmetry.space_group_name_H-M   'P 1'
#
loop_
_entity.id
_entity.type
_entity.pdbx_description
1 polymer ?
#
loop_
_entity_poly.entity_id
_entity_poly.type
_entity_poly.pdbx_seq_one_letter_code
_entity_poly.pdbx_strand_id
1 'polypeptide(L)'
;AYAFFEQKTANRLIKSFRFTHSTFIGFIGGKIVDSFIIGCLCFIGTTLLQTPYAALVSVIVGVTNIIPFFGPYLGAIPSAILILVVDPMHPLNCVYFVLFILVLQQFDGNFLGPKILGNSTGLTGFWVIFAITVFGGLFGILGMIVGVPIFAVIYAAIKAVVNTFLRKKDLPVETEQYSYLKNIDEEGFHTLNSRLQKDHELKDQTDF
;
A
#
# COMPACT_ATOMS: atom_id res chain seq x y z
N ALA A 1 -6.76 -25.42 17.24
CA ALA A 1 -8.03 -24.69 17.12
C ALA A 1 -9.23 -25.64 17.24
N TYR A 2 -9.28 -26.74 16.50
CA TYR A 2 -10.39 -27.71 16.52
C TYR A 2 -10.57 -28.46 17.84
N ALA A 3 -9.54 -28.54 18.70
CA ALA A 3 -9.64 -29.16 20.01
C ALA A 3 -10.36 -28.31 21.07
N PHE A 4 -10.43 -26.98 20.84
CA PHE A 4 -10.94 -26.03 21.84
C PHE A 4 -12.16 -25.20 21.37
N PHE A 5 -12.44 -25.19 20.07
CA PHE A 5 -13.49 -24.36 19.48
C PHE A 5 -14.40 -25.17 18.56
N GLU A 6 -15.66 -24.77 18.50
CA GLU A 6 -16.58 -25.28 17.49
C GLU A 6 -16.02 -25.11 16.07
N GLN A 7 -16.32 -26.03 15.17
CA GLN A 7 -15.81 -26.06 13.78
C GLN A 7 -15.94 -24.71 13.06
N LYS A 8 -17.07 -24.01 13.26
CA LYS A 8 -17.36 -22.73 12.62
C LYS A 8 -16.41 -21.63 13.11
N THR A 9 -16.13 -21.60 14.42
CA THR A 9 -15.21 -20.66 15.05
C THR A 9 -13.76 -21.00 14.72
N ALA A 10 -13.39 -22.30 14.78
CA ALA A 10 -12.07 -22.78 14.43
C ALA A 10 -11.71 -22.42 12.97
N ASN A 11 -12.64 -22.64 12.03
CA ASN A 11 -12.43 -22.27 10.61
C ASN A 11 -12.23 -20.77 10.41
N ARG A 12 -12.98 -19.92 11.12
CA ARG A 12 -12.78 -18.46 11.08
C ARG A 12 -11.41 -18.06 11.59
N LEU A 13 -10.98 -18.59 12.73
CA LEU A 13 -9.68 -18.32 13.32
C LEU A 13 -8.53 -18.75 12.39
N ILE A 14 -8.61 -19.95 11.82
CA ILE A 14 -7.60 -20.43 10.87
C ILE A 14 -7.55 -19.56 9.63
N LYS A 15 -8.70 -19.15 9.08
CA LYS A 15 -8.77 -18.25 7.93
C LYS A 15 -8.12 -16.88 8.24
N SER A 16 -8.43 -16.29 9.40
CA SER A 16 -7.85 -15.03 9.85
C SER A 16 -6.34 -15.15 10.05
N PHE A 17 -5.87 -16.23 10.68
CA PHE A 17 -4.45 -16.47 10.89
C PHE A 17 -3.69 -16.64 9.56
N ARG A 18 -4.24 -17.42 8.62
CA ARG A 18 -3.65 -17.57 7.28
C ARG A 18 -3.59 -16.25 6.53
N PHE A 19 -4.65 -15.45 6.60
CA PHE A 19 -4.67 -14.12 6.01
C PHE A 19 -3.59 -13.22 6.60
N THR A 20 -3.50 -13.14 7.94
CA THR A 20 -2.48 -12.36 8.64
C THR A 20 -1.07 -12.81 8.22
N HIS A 21 -0.78 -14.11 8.29
CA HIS A 21 0.50 -14.67 7.91
C HIS A 21 0.85 -14.36 6.44
N SER A 22 -0.08 -14.55 5.53
CA SER A 22 0.11 -14.25 4.10
C SER A 22 0.37 -12.76 3.86
N THR A 23 -0.36 -11.87 4.54
CA THR A 23 -0.19 -10.43 4.43
C THR A 23 1.19 -9.97 4.92
N PHE A 24 1.63 -10.49 6.07
CA PHE A 24 2.95 -10.17 6.62
C PHE A 24 4.08 -10.67 5.72
N ILE A 25 4.06 -11.95 5.35
CA ILE A 25 5.12 -12.53 4.49
C ILE A 25 5.11 -11.88 3.11
N GLY A 26 3.94 -11.69 2.52
CA GLY A 26 3.83 -11.05 1.20
C GLY A 26 4.35 -9.62 1.21
N PHE A 27 4.01 -8.83 2.22
CA PHE A 27 4.46 -7.45 2.30
C PHE A 27 5.94 -7.32 2.66
N ILE A 28 6.37 -7.93 3.77
CA ILE A 28 7.77 -7.82 4.25
C ILE A 28 8.73 -8.49 3.27
N GLY A 29 8.40 -9.70 2.83
CA GLY A 29 9.20 -10.42 1.83
C GLY A 29 9.28 -9.66 0.51
N GLY A 30 8.15 -9.13 0.04
CA GLY A 30 8.10 -8.28 -1.15
C GLY A 30 8.99 -7.04 -1.00
N LYS A 31 8.92 -6.32 0.13
CA LYS A 31 9.77 -5.13 0.37
C LYS A 31 11.25 -5.45 0.48
N ILE A 32 11.63 -6.60 1.04
CA ILE A 32 13.03 -7.03 1.06
C ILE A 32 13.55 -7.28 -0.37
N VAL A 33 12.79 -8.01 -1.18
CA VAL A 33 13.16 -8.28 -2.59
C VAL A 33 13.22 -6.98 -3.39
N ASP A 34 12.23 -6.12 -3.26
CA ASP A 34 12.16 -4.80 -3.87
C ASP A 34 13.38 -3.95 -3.52
N SER A 35 13.68 -3.80 -2.23
CA SER A 35 14.84 -3.06 -1.71
C SER A 35 16.17 -3.60 -2.23
N PHE A 36 16.30 -4.91 -2.34
CA PHE A 36 17.49 -5.53 -2.91
C PHE A 36 17.65 -5.18 -4.39
N ILE A 37 16.58 -5.26 -5.18
CA ILE A 37 16.58 -4.90 -6.60
C ILE A 37 16.93 -3.41 -6.76
N ILE A 38 16.31 -2.52 -6.00
CA ILE A 38 16.59 -1.08 -6.02
C ILE A 38 18.04 -0.80 -5.63
N GLY A 39 18.57 -1.48 -4.62
CA GLY A 39 19.98 -1.38 -4.24
C GLY A 39 20.92 -1.77 -5.37
N CYS A 40 20.66 -2.88 -6.07
CA CYS A 40 21.44 -3.33 -7.23
C CYS A 40 21.36 -2.33 -8.40
N LEU A 41 20.16 -1.86 -8.74
CA LEU A 41 19.97 -0.86 -9.79
C LEU A 41 20.65 0.46 -9.44
N CYS A 42 20.57 0.88 -8.18
CA CYS A 42 21.25 2.06 -7.67
C CYS A 42 22.78 1.90 -7.81
N PHE A 43 23.33 0.72 -7.47
CA PHE A 43 24.77 0.46 -7.62
C PHE A 43 25.23 0.53 -9.07
N ILE A 44 24.48 -0.05 -9.99
CA ILE A 44 24.80 0.02 -11.42
C ILE A 44 24.76 1.48 -11.89
N GLY A 45 23.69 2.22 -11.59
CA GLY A 45 23.52 3.60 -12.03
C GLY A 45 24.56 4.55 -11.44
N THR A 46 24.82 4.49 -10.15
CA THR A 46 25.84 5.33 -9.49
C THR A 46 27.25 5.01 -9.95
N THR A 47 27.54 3.74 -10.28
CA THR A 47 28.84 3.36 -10.87
C THR A 47 28.98 3.93 -12.28
N LEU A 48 27.94 3.86 -13.12
CA LEU A 48 27.95 4.44 -14.47
C LEU A 48 28.09 5.98 -14.44
N LEU A 49 27.49 6.62 -13.44
CA LEU A 49 27.60 8.07 -13.20
C LEU A 49 28.93 8.47 -12.54
N GLN A 50 29.82 7.49 -12.26
CA GLN A 50 31.09 7.72 -11.55
C GLN A 50 30.93 8.45 -10.22
N THR A 51 29.80 8.18 -9.53
CA THR A 51 29.48 8.79 -8.24
C THR A 51 30.48 8.31 -7.18
N PRO A 52 31.05 9.22 -6.35
CA PRO A 52 31.93 8.80 -5.27
C PRO A 52 31.20 7.88 -4.29
N TYR A 53 31.89 6.86 -3.80
CA TYR A 53 31.33 5.87 -2.87
C TYR A 53 30.06 5.17 -3.36
N ALA A 54 29.97 4.85 -4.67
CA ALA A 54 28.81 4.24 -5.30
C ALA A 54 28.24 3.02 -4.51
N ALA A 55 29.10 2.15 -4.00
CA ALA A 55 28.67 1.00 -3.21
C ALA A 55 27.98 1.41 -1.90
N LEU A 56 28.56 2.37 -1.15
CA LEU A 56 27.99 2.84 0.10
C LEU A 56 26.64 3.54 -0.12
N VAL A 57 26.57 4.44 -1.09
CA VAL A 57 25.36 5.15 -1.50
C VAL A 57 24.24 4.16 -1.85
N SER A 58 24.58 3.13 -2.63
CA SER A 58 23.58 2.13 -3.08
C SER A 58 23.10 1.24 -1.95
N VAL A 59 23.96 0.90 -1.00
CA VAL A 59 23.56 0.17 0.21
C VAL A 59 22.62 1.03 1.06
N ILE A 60 22.94 2.31 1.26
CA ILE A 60 22.09 3.24 2.02
C ILE A 60 20.70 3.34 1.35
N VAL A 61 20.66 3.60 0.04
CA VAL A 61 19.40 3.73 -0.71
C VAL A 61 18.62 2.42 -0.69
N GLY A 62 19.28 1.27 -0.93
CA GLY A 62 18.63 -0.03 -0.91
C GLY A 62 18.04 -0.37 0.46
N VAL A 63 18.81 -0.20 1.53
CA VAL A 63 18.35 -0.51 2.91
C VAL A 63 17.20 0.41 3.33
N THR A 64 17.31 1.70 3.07
CA THR A 64 16.24 2.64 3.43
C THR A 64 14.96 2.41 2.63
N ASN A 65 15.06 1.86 1.40
CA ASN A 65 13.90 1.55 0.56
C ASN A 65 12.94 0.51 1.17
N ILE A 66 13.35 -0.21 2.21
CA ILE A 66 12.47 -1.09 2.99
C ILE A 66 11.28 -0.29 3.57
N ILE A 67 11.48 0.99 3.89
CA ILE A 67 10.42 1.88 4.39
C ILE A 67 9.64 2.43 3.20
N PRO A 68 8.37 2.05 3.01
CA PRO A 68 7.58 2.55 1.89
C PRO A 68 7.45 4.07 1.92
N PHE A 69 7.44 4.73 0.77
CA PHE A 69 7.34 6.17 0.55
C PHE A 69 8.49 7.01 1.12
N PHE A 70 8.88 6.81 2.36
CA PHE A 70 9.93 7.62 3.03
C PHE A 70 11.34 7.09 2.76
N GLY A 71 11.49 5.79 2.52
CA GLY A 71 12.78 5.14 2.34
C GLY A 71 13.68 5.80 1.29
N PRO A 72 13.17 6.09 0.09
CA PRO A 72 13.95 6.75 -0.95
C PRO A 72 14.55 8.09 -0.52
N TYR A 73 13.78 8.91 0.19
CA TYR A 73 14.22 10.22 0.66
C TYR A 73 15.23 10.08 1.81
N LEU A 74 15.00 9.14 2.72
CA LEU A 74 15.91 8.83 3.83
C LEU A 74 17.27 8.33 3.33
N GLY A 75 17.32 7.67 2.17
CA GLY A 75 18.55 7.23 1.53
C GLY A 75 19.19 8.30 0.66
N ALA A 76 18.39 9.00 -0.15
CA ALA A 76 18.91 9.98 -1.11
C ALA A 76 19.51 11.24 -0.45
N ILE A 77 18.87 11.75 0.61
CA ILE A 77 19.34 12.99 1.26
C ILE A 77 20.74 12.84 1.86
N PRO A 78 21.04 11.85 2.73
CA PRO A 78 22.38 11.69 3.26
C PRO A 78 23.40 11.30 2.17
N SER A 79 22.99 10.55 1.16
CA SER A 79 23.84 10.20 0.02
C SER A 79 24.21 11.42 -0.81
N ALA A 80 23.28 12.33 -1.08
CA ALA A 80 23.53 13.58 -1.79
C ALA A 80 24.51 14.49 -1.01
N ILE A 81 24.32 14.59 0.31
CA ILE A 81 25.24 15.33 1.19
C ILE A 81 26.64 14.72 1.14
N LEU A 82 26.74 13.39 1.23
CA LEU A 82 28.00 12.68 1.15
C LEU A 82 28.73 12.99 -0.17
N ILE A 83 28.03 12.94 -1.30
CA ILE A 83 28.60 13.23 -2.63
C ILE A 83 29.14 14.67 -2.69
N LEU A 84 28.37 15.64 -2.20
CA LEU A 84 28.80 17.06 -2.17
C LEU A 84 30.00 17.29 -1.28
N VAL A 85 30.09 16.61 -0.13
CA VAL A 85 31.23 16.77 0.82
C VAL A 85 32.49 16.13 0.27
N VAL A 86 32.37 15.00 -0.43
CA VAL A 86 33.52 14.24 -0.95
C VAL A 86 34.06 14.85 -2.23
N ASP A 87 33.20 15.38 -3.09
CA ASP A 87 33.59 15.96 -4.38
C ASP A 87 33.02 17.39 -4.54
N PRO A 88 33.49 18.36 -3.74
CA PRO A 88 32.97 19.73 -3.80
C PRO A 88 33.34 20.47 -5.09
N MET A 89 34.33 19.98 -5.85
CA MET A 89 34.75 20.57 -7.12
C MET A 89 33.81 20.24 -8.28
N HIS A 90 33.01 19.16 -8.15
CA HIS A 90 32.08 18.73 -9.19
C HIS A 90 30.65 18.60 -8.64
N PRO A 91 30.00 19.72 -8.25
CA PRO A 91 28.65 19.69 -7.67
C PRO A 91 27.58 19.10 -8.61
N LEU A 92 27.86 19.09 -9.91
CA LEU A 92 26.98 18.47 -10.92
C LEU A 92 26.80 16.96 -10.69
N ASN A 93 27.78 16.26 -10.09
CA ASN A 93 27.65 14.84 -9.76
C ASN A 93 26.50 14.59 -8.78
N CYS A 94 26.29 15.49 -7.83
CA CYS A 94 25.15 15.43 -6.93
C CYS A 94 23.81 15.67 -7.68
N VAL A 95 23.77 16.60 -8.62
CA VAL A 95 22.57 16.85 -9.44
C VAL A 95 22.23 15.62 -10.28
N TYR A 96 23.21 15.02 -10.95
CA TYR A 96 23.00 13.78 -11.72
C TYR A 96 22.53 12.62 -10.84
N PHE A 97 23.11 12.48 -9.64
CA PHE A 97 22.65 11.50 -8.66
C PHE A 97 21.19 11.72 -8.26
N VAL A 98 20.78 12.95 -7.92
CA VAL A 98 19.40 13.25 -7.54
C VAL A 98 18.43 12.96 -8.68
N LEU A 99 18.76 13.39 -9.91
CA LEU A 99 17.95 13.10 -11.09
C LEU A 99 17.83 11.58 -11.34
N PHE A 100 18.93 10.86 -11.20
CA PHE A 100 18.93 9.39 -11.33
C PHE A 100 18.03 8.75 -10.26
N ILE A 101 18.12 9.17 -9.01
CA ILE A 101 17.24 8.67 -7.92
C ILE A 101 15.77 8.96 -8.25
N LEU A 102 15.43 10.15 -8.75
CA LEU A 102 14.05 10.45 -9.14
C LEU A 102 13.53 9.50 -10.23
N VAL A 103 14.36 9.21 -11.24
CA VAL A 103 14.01 8.24 -12.30
C VAL A 103 13.87 6.83 -11.71
N LEU A 104 14.80 6.41 -10.84
CA LEU A 104 14.75 5.12 -10.17
C LEU A 104 13.48 4.97 -9.32
N GLN A 105 13.06 6.03 -8.64
CA GLN A 105 11.82 6.05 -7.85
C GLN A 105 10.55 5.96 -8.72
N GLN A 106 10.55 6.60 -9.89
CA GLN A 106 9.43 6.44 -10.83
C GLN A 106 9.34 5.01 -11.35
N PHE A 107 10.49 4.37 -11.59
CA PHE A 107 10.54 2.96 -11.96
C PHE A 107 10.05 2.05 -10.83
N ASP A 108 10.49 2.30 -9.60
CA ASP A 108 10.02 1.56 -8.42
C ASP A 108 8.50 1.69 -8.25
N GLY A 109 8.00 2.91 -8.16
CA GLY A 109 6.59 3.18 -7.88
C GLY A 109 5.62 2.68 -8.95
N ASN A 110 6.01 2.72 -10.24
CA ASN A 110 5.14 2.38 -11.34
C ASN A 110 5.28 0.93 -11.84
N PHE A 111 6.44 0.30 -11.64
CA PHE A 111 6.74 -1.04 -12.18
C PHE A 111 7.06 -2.06 -11.09
N LEU A 112 8.05 -1.80 -10.24
CA LEU A 112 8.50 -2.78 -9.23
C LEU A 112 7.48 -2.92 -8.11
N GLY A 113 7.04 -1.84 -7.51
CA GLY A 113 6.09 -1.84 -6.40
C GLY A 113 4.81 -2.63 -6.73
N PRO A 114 4.07 -2.30 -7.80
CA PRO A 114 2.89 -3.07 -8.19
C PRO A 114 3.19 -4.53 -8.53
N LYS A 115 4.34 -4.82 -9.14
CA LYS A 115 4.69 -6.18 -9.57
C LYS A 115 5.14 -7.07 -8.42
N ILE A 116 5.88 -6.53 -7.44
CA ILE A 116 6.45 -7.29 -6.32
C ILE A 116 5.49 -7.34 -5.15
N LEU A 117 4.96 -6.19 -4.74
CA LEU A 117 4.03 -6.09 -3.60
C LEU A 117 2.61 -6.50 -3.99
N GLY A 118 2.20 -6.25 -5.24
CA GLY A 118 0.87 -6.55 -5.75
C GLY A 118 -0.22 -6.05 -4.82
N ASN A 119 -1.27 -6.86 -4.64
CA ASN A 119 -2.35 -6.58 -3.71
C ASN A 119 -2.12 -7.21 -2.31
N SER A 120 -0.86 -7.36 -1.89
CA SER A 120 -0.51 -8.07 -0.65
C SER A 120 -1.20 -7.53 0.60
N THR A 121 -1.52 -6.24 0.63
CA THR A 121 -2.20 -5.61 1.77
C THR A 121 -3.67 -5.26 1.49
N GLY A 122 -4.06 -5.11 0.23
CA GLY A 122 -5.39 -4.63 -0.17
C GLY A 122 -5.69 -3.19 0.29
N LEU A 123 -4.67 -2.42 0.69
CA LEU A 123 -4.77 -1.03 1.11
C LEU A 123 -4.54 -0.09 -0.07
N THR A 124 -5.25 1.04 -0.09
CA THR A 124 -4.93 2.16 -0.98
C THR A 124 -3.72 2.93 -0.45
N GLY A 125 -3.03 3.69 -1.33
CA GLY A 125 -1.85 4.48 -0.96
C GLY A 125 -2.08 5.40 0.26
N PHE A 126 -3.26 6.00 0.37
CA PHE A 126 -3.65 6.82 1.53
C PHE A 126 -3.54 6.04 2.85
N TRP A 127 -4.11 4.84 2.91
CA TRP A 127 -4.08 4.00 4.12
C TRP A 127 -2.68 3.48 4.44
N VAL A 128 -1.84 3.30 3.43
CA VAL A 128 -0.43 2.94 3.64
C VAL A 128 0.33 4.09 4.29
N ILE A 129 0.19 5.34 3.78
CA ILE A 129 0.81 6.52 4.39
C ILE A 129 0.29 6.73 5.82
N PHE A 130 -1.01 6.60 6.05
CA PHE A 130 -1.61 6.67 7.38
C PHE A 130 -0.99 5.65 8.34
N ALA A 131 -0.88 4.38 7.92
CA ALA A 131 -0.29 3.32 8.73
C ALA A 131 1.17 3.63 9.08
N ILE A 132 1.99 4.06 8.11
CA ILE A 132 3.40 4.40 8.34
C ILE A 132 3.51 5.57 9.32
N THR A 133 2.68 6.61 9.18
CA THR A 133 2.71 7.78 10.05
C THR A 133 2.33 7.41 11.48
N VAL A 134 1.24 6.68 11.68
CA VAL A 134 0.77 6.29 13.02
C VAL A 134 1.74 5.33 13.68
N PHE A 135 2.06 4.22 13.03
CA PHE A 135 2.95 3.21 13.62
C PHE A 135 4.40 3.69 13.69
N GLY A 136 4.84 4.53 12.75
CA GLY A 136 6.14 5.19 12.80
C GLY A 136 6.26 6.15 13.98
N GLY A 137 5.22 6.93 14.27
CA GLY A 137 5.17 7.80 15.44
C GLY A 137 5.18 7.05 16.77
N LEU A 138 4.56 5.84 16.82
CA LEU A 138 4.49 5.03 18.03
C LEU A 138 5.72 4.15 18.26
N PHE A 139 6.28 3.56 17.22
CA PHE A 139 7.30 2.50 17.28
C PHE A 139 8.56 2.82 16.46
N GLY A 140 8.69 4.04 15.96
CA GLY A 140 9.84 4.46 15.16
C GLY A 140 9.97 3.68 13.84
N ILE A 141 11.21 3.44 13.40
CA ILE A 141 11.52 2.79 12.12
C ILE A 141 10.89 1.39 12.00
N LEU A 142 10.91 0.59 13.08
CA LEU A 142 10.26 -0.72 13.09
C LEU A 142 8.76 -0.60 12.86
N GLY A 143 8.13 0.42 13.47
CA GLY A 143 6.71 0.72 13.24
C GLY A 143 6.41 1.10 11.80
N MET A 144 7.28 1.84 11.12
CA MET A 144 7.11 2.17 9.70
C MET A 144 7.10 0.93 8.80
N ILE A 145 7.92 -0.07 9.13
CA ILE A 145 8.02 -1.31 8.34
C ILE A 145 6.86 -2.25 8.61
N VAL A 146 6.58 -2.56 9.89
CA VAL A 146 5.55 -3.54 10.26
C VAL A 146 4.15 -2.94 10.35
N GLY A 147 4.04 -1.63 10.45
CA GLY A 147 2.77 -0.91 10.61
C GLY A 147 1.81 -1.14 9.44
N VAL A 148 2.32 -1.21 8.22
CA VAL A 148 1.49 -1.44 7.03
C VAL A 148 0.79 -2.80 7.07
N PRO A 149 1.46 -3.95 7.27
CA PRO A 149 0.77 -5.23 7.38
C PRO A 149 -0.10 -5.34 8.64
N ILE A 150 0.28 -4.73 9.76
CA ILE A 150 -0.57 -4.67 10.97
C ILE A 150 -1.88 -3.93 10.64
N PHE A 151 -1.77 -2.74 10.04
CA PHE A 151 -2.93 -1.95 9.68
C PHE A 151 -3.81 -2.66 8.64
N ALA A 152 -3.21 -3.37 7.67
CA ALA A 152 -3.95 -4.16 6.69
C ALA A 152 -4.82 -5.24 7.34
N VAL A 153 -4.31 -5.92 8.36
CA VAL A 153 -5.06 -6.92 9.13
C VAL A 153 -6.20 -6.27 9.91
N ILE A 154 -5.94 -5.14 10.59
CA ILE A 154 -6.95 -4.38 11.32
C ILE A 154 -8.06 -3.91 10.37
N TYR A 155 -7.68 -3.31 9.24
CA TYR A 155 -8.60 -2.83 8.22
C TYR A 155 -9.48 -3.97 7.66
N ALA A 156 -8.88 -5.12 7.34
CA ALA A 156 -9.61 -6.29 6.87
C ALA A 156 -10.58 -6.84 7.93
N ALA A 157 -10.19 -6.83 9.22
CA ALA A 157 -11.04 -7.24 10.32
C ALA A 157 -12.25 -6.31 10.46
N ILE A 158 -12.03 -4.99 10.44
CA ILE A 158 -13.11 -3.98 10.48
C ILE A 158 -14.04 -4.16 9.29
N LYS A 159 -13.49 -4.28 8.08
CA LYS A 159 -14.28 -4.51 6.86
C LYS A 159 -15.13 -5.78 6.95
N ALA A 160 -14.60 -6.87 7.50
CA ALA A 160 -15.34 -8.12 7.69
C ALA A 160 -16.50 -7.97 8.68
N VAL A 161 -16.29 -7.21 9.75
CA VAL A 161 -17.36 -6.89 10.74
C VAL A 161 -18.44 -6.04 10.09
N VAL A 162 -18.07 -4.95 9.43
CA VAL A 162 -19.03 -4.06 8.71
C VAL A 162 -19.82 -4.85 7.68
N ASN A 163 -19.16 -5.65 6.85
CA ASN A 163 -19.83 -6.48 5.85
C ASN A 163 -20.82 -7.47 6.46
N THR A 164 -20.52 -7.99 7.67
CA THR A 164 -21.44 -8.88 8.37
C THR A 164 -22.71 -8.14 8.82
N PHE A 165 -22.57 -6.90 9.29
CA PHE A 165 -23.71 -6.06 9.68
C PHE A 165 -24.54 -5.62 8.47
N LEU A 166 -23.88 -5.24 7.35
CA LEU A 166 -24.58 -4.88 6.12
C LEU A 166 -25.42 -6.03 5.59
N ARG A 167 -24.86 -7.24 5.54
CA ARG A 167 -25.59 -8.45 5.13
C ARG A 167 -26.78 -8.79 6.02
N LYS A 168 -26.70 -8.50 7.33
CA LYS A 168 -27.81 -8.71 8.24
C LYS A 168 -28.98 -7.73 8.01
N LYS A 169 -28.71 -6.63 7.36
CA LYS A 169 -29.68 -5.58 7.01
C LYS A 169 -30.07 -5.62 5.53
N ASP A 170 -29.68 -6.70 4.81
CA ASP A 170 -29.88 -6.85 3.36
C ASP A 170 -29.35 -5.66 2.53
N LEU A 171 -28.29 -5.00 3.04
CA LEU A 171 -27.65 -3.88 2.38
C LEU A 171 -26.45 -4.35 1.54
N PRO A 172 -26.13 -3.65 0.42
CA PRO A 172 -25.00 -3.97 -0.42
C PRO A 172 -23.67 -3.93 0.33
N VAL A 173 -22.76 -4.86 -0.01
CA VAL A 173 -21.41 -4.95 0.62
C VAL A 173 -20.36 -4.18 -0.16
N GLU A 174 -20.67 -3.84 -1.43
CA GLU A 174 -19.75 -3.16 -2.34
C GLU A 174 -19.80 -1.64 -2.10
N THR A 175 -18.64 -1.07 -1.76
CA THR A 175 -18.52 0.36 -1.46
C THR A 175 -18.90 1.25 -2.65
N GLU A 176 -18.69 0.76 -3.89
CA GLU A 176 -19.02 1.50 -5.11
C GLU A 176 -20.51 1.80 -5.24
N GLN A 177 -21.37 0.91 -4.75
CA GLN A 177 -22.82 1.11 -4.80
C GLN A 177 -23.27 2.30 -3.92
N TYR A 178 -22.52 2.61 -2.85
CA TYR A 178 -22.80 3.74 -1.97
C TYR A 178 -22.42 5.09 -2.57
N SER A 179 -21.59 5.13 -3.60
CA SER A 179 -21.28 6.38 -4.32
C SER A 179 -22.49 6.92 -5.10
N TYR A 180 -23.42 6.03 -5.46
CA TYR A 180 -24.68 6.36 -6.15
C TYR A 180 -25.89 6.31 -5.22
N LEU A 181 -25.69 6.19 -3.91
CA LEU A 181 -26.75 6.14 -2.93
C LEU A 181 -27.53 7.46 -2.91
N LYS A 182 -28.86 7.37 -3.01
CA LYS A 182 -29.75 8.50 -2.81
C LYS A 182 -30.32 8.52 -1.40
N ASN A 183 -30.95 7.44 -0.98
CA ASN A 183 -31.51 7.22 0.36
C ASN A 183 -31.64 5.73 0.67
N ILE A 184 -31.77 5.44 1.95
CA ILE A 184 -32.17 4.13 2.48
C ILE A 184 -33.44 4.36 3.27
N ASP A 185 -34.51 3.66 2.91
CA ASP A 185 -35.81 3.73 3.60
C ASP A 185 -36.32 2.32 3.94
N GLU A 186 -37.58 2.21 4.36
CA GLU A 186 -38.20 0.91 4.70
C GLU A 186 -38.32 -0.03 3.49
N GLU A 187 -38.28 0.49 2.26
CA GLU A 187 -38.31 -0.28 1.02
C GLU A 187 -36.88 -0.76 0.60
N GLY A 188 -35.84 -0.25 1.25
CA GLY A 188 -34.45 -0.71 1.07
C GLY A 188 -33.47 0.32 0.53
N PHE A 189 -32.50 -0.15 -0.26
CA PHE A 189 -31.38 0.64 -0.79
C PHE A 189 -31.73 1.22 -2.17
N HIS A 190 -31.86 2.55 -2.27
CA HIS A 190 -32.21 3.26 -3.50
C HIS A 190 -31.00 3.97 -4.10
N THR A 191 -30.68 3.67 -5.37
CA THR A 191 -29.63 4.37 -6.15
C THR A 191 -30.25 5.44 -7.03
N LEU A 192 -29.46 6.46 -7.41
CA LEU A 192 -29.87 7.50 -8.37
C LEU A 192 -30.34 6.89 -9.71
N ASN A 193 -29.75 5.81 -10.16
CA ASN A 193 -30.11 5.11 -11.40
C ASN A 193 -31.39 4.28 -11.31
N SER A 194 -31.73 3.73 -10.14
CA SER A 194 -32.92 2.88 -9.99
C SER A 194 -34.22 3.68 -10.12
N ARG A 195 -34.20 4.99 -9.80
CA ARG A 195 -35.37 5.86 -10.03
C ARG A 195 -35.56 6.23 -11.47
N LEU A 196 -34.49 6.51 -12.21
CA LEU A 196 -34.61 6.79 -13.66
C LEU A 196 -35.18 5.60 -14.41
N GLN A 197 -34.83 4.36 -14.00
CA GLN A 197 -35.46 3.15 -14.54
C GLN A 197 -36.92 3.02 -14.13
N LYS A 198 -37.26 3.26 -12.86
CA LYS A 198 -38.66 3.18 -12.37
C LYS A 198 -39.57 4.25 -12.96
N ASP A 199 -39.04 5.47 -13.17
CA ASP A 199 -39.75 6.56 -13.82
C ASP A 199 -39.94 6.29 -15.34
N HIS A 200 -39.04 5.58 -15.98
CA HIS A 200 -39.22 5.09 -17.38
C HIS A 200 -40.26 3.97 -17.47
N GLU A 201 -40.20 2.99 -16.57
CA GLU A 201 -41.18 1.88 -16.51
C GLU A 201 -42.61 2.37 -16.20
N LEU A 202 -42.74 3.39 -15.34
CA LEU A 202 -44.05 3.99 -15.02
C LEU A 202 -44.59 4.83 -16.20
N LYS A 203 -43.76 5.49 -16.97
CA LYS A 203 -44.18 6.22 -18.18
C LYS A 203 -44.65 5.27 -19.29
N ASP A 204 -43.94 4.16 -19.50
CA ASP A 204 -44.33 3.15 -20.49
C ASP A 204 -45.65 2.44 -20.14
N GLN A 205 -46.04 2.42 -18.84
CA GLN A 205 -47.31 1.84 -18.40
C GLN A 205 -48.51 2.83 -18.45
N THR A 206 -48.26 4.13 -18.61
CA THR A 206 -49.31 5.15 -18.68
C THR A 206 -49.63 5.60 -20.11
N ASP A 207 -48.86 5.14 -21.10
CA ASP A 207 -49.06 5.47 -22.52
C ASP A 207 -49.82 4.35 -23.26
N PHE A 208 -50.52 3.43 -22.56
CA PHE A 208 -51.54 2.48 -23.05
C PHE A 208 -52.85 2.81 -22.37
#